data_1e4b25f979f1465233758f4ecd13e042
#
_entry.id   1e4b25f979f1465233758f4ecd13e042
#
_cell.length_a   1.000
_cell.length_b   1.000
_cell.length_c   1.000
_cell.angle_alpha   90.00
_cell.angle_beta   90.00
_cell.angle_gamma   90.00
#
_symmetry.space_group_name_H-M   'P 1'
#
loop_
_entity.id
_entity.type
_entity.pdbx_description
1 polymer ?
#
loop_
_entity_poly.entity_id
_entity_poly.type
_entity_poly.pdbx_seq_one_letter_code
_entity_poly.pdbx_strand_id
1 'polypeptide(L)'
;LLDHEGINILGTSAKSIDMAEDRQKFSEMCDSLGIDQPRWKELTSMDDIWSFVDEVGLPVLIRPSYVLSGAAMRVVSDRAELETALNNAAVVSQEHPVVVTEFLQRAKEVEIDAVAQNGVIKCYAISEHIEFAGVHSGDATVVFPAQKLYYETIRQIKKISKKIAGALNISGPFNIQFLAKENSIKVIECNLRASRSFPFVSKITKFNFIGMATEIMLGKEVEPFGKTFADIDYVGVKCSQFSFARLLKADP
;
A
#
# COMPACT_ATOMS: atom_id res chain seq x y z
N LEU A 1 -16.60 -17.23 0.24
CA LEU A 1 -17.95 -17.72 -0.12
C LEU A 1 -17.98 -18.18 -1.57
N LEU A 2 -17.77 -17.26 -2.57
CA LEU A 2 -17.84 -17.61 -3.99
C LEU A 2 -16.87 -18.74 -4.39
N ASP A 3 -15.64 -18.69 -3.89
CA ASP A 3 -14.62 -19.72 -4.13
C ASP A 3 -15.04 -21.10 -3.57
N HIS A 4 -15.66 -21.13 -2.38
CA HIS A 4 -16.22 -22.34 -1.78
C HIS A 4 -17.40 -22.94 -2.58
N GLU A 5 -18.15 -22.10 -3.28
CA GLU A 5 -19.26 -22.51 -4.15
C GLU A 5 -18.80 -22.90 -5.56
N GLY A 6 -17.49 -22.94 -5.82
CA GLY A 6 -16.93 -23.28 -7.11
C GLY A 6 -17.20 -22.26 -8.23
N ILE A 7 -17.57 -21.03 -7.86
CA ILE A 7 -17.78 -19.94 -8.81
C ILE A 7 -16.41 -19.42 -9.27
N ASN A 8 -16.22 -19.37 -10.59
CA ASN A 8 -14.97 -18.87 -11.16
C ASN A 8 -14.75 -17.39 -10.82
N ILE A 9 -13.70 -17.11 -10.07
CA ILE A 9 -13.29 -15.75 -9.69
C ILE A 9 -12.33 -15.23 -10.76
N LEU A 10 -12.69 -14.10 -11.37
CA LEU A 10 -11.86 -13.45 -12.38
C LEU A 10 -10.72 -12.67 -11.71
N GLY A 11 -9.51 -12.82 -12.25
CA GLY A 11 -8.33 -12.12 -11.76
C GLY A 11 -7.58 -12.85 -10.64
N THR A 12 -7.10 -12.11 -9.65
CA THR A 12 -6.31 -12.66 -8.55
C THR A 12 -7.15 -13.51 -7.59
N SER A 13 -6.63 -14.64 -7.13
CA SER A 13 -7.36 -15.60 -6.29
C SER A 13 -7.77 -15.01 -4.93
N ALA A 14 -8.87 -15.53 -4.36
CA ALA A 14 -9.32 -15.16 -3.02
C ALA A 14 -8.24 -15.42 -1.95
N LYS A 15 -7.46 -16.51 -2.09
CA LYS A 15 -6.34 -16.82 -1.20
C LYS A 15 -5.25 -15.75 -1.24
N SER A 16 -4.91 -15.24 -2.41
CA SER A 16 -3.92 -14.17 -2.56
C SER A 16 -4.43 -12.84 -2.03
N ILE A 17 -5.74 -12.57 -2.19
CA ILE A 17 -6.38 -11.38 -1.63
C ILE A 17 -6.32 -11.44 -0.10
N ASP A 18 -6.71 -12.56 0.51
CA ASP A 18 -6.63 -12.76 1.97
C ASP A 18 -5.19 -12.60 2.49
N MET A 19 -4.20 -13.15 1.79
CA MET A 19 -2.78 -12.99 2.11
C MET A 19 -2.32 -11.52 2.08
N ALA A 20 -2.83 -10.72 1.16
CA ALA A 20 -2.45 -9.32 1.02
C ALA A 20 -3.21 -8.38 1.97
N GLU A 21 -4.47 -8.68 2.28
CA GLU A 21 -5.34 -7.85 3.13
C GLU A 21 -5.11 -8.11 4.64
N ASP A 22 -4.73 -9.33 5.01
CA ASP A 22 -4.35 -9.67 6.37
C ASP A 22 -2.94 -9.15 6.68
N ARG A 23 -2.85 -8.21 7.63
CA ARG A 23 -1.60 -7.54 7.97
C ARG A 23 -0.51 -8.48 8.45
N GLN A 24 -0.87 -9.46 9.26
CA GLN A 24 0.08 -10.43 9.78
C GLN A 24 0.61 -11.31 8.65
N LYS A 25 -0.28 -11.93 7.87
CA LYS A 25 0.09 -12.80 6.74
C LYS A 25 0.95 -12.07 5.72
N PHE A 26 0.59 -10.82 5.40
CA PHE A 26 1.37 -9.99 4.48
C PHE A 26 2.76 -9.69 5.02
N SER A 27 2.87 -9.34 6.31
CA SER A 27 4.15 -9.07 6.95
C SER A 27 5.04 -10.31 7.01
N GLU A 28 4.49 -11.46 7.39
CA GLU A 28 5.22 -12.74 7.38
C GLU A 28 5.71 -13.12 5.97
N MET A 29 4.88 -12.89 4.96
CA MET A 29 5.28 -13.07 3.56
C MET A 29 6.44 -12.14 3.18
N CYS A 30 6.38 -10.86 3.53
CA CYS A 30 7.45 -9.91 3.27
C CYS A 30 8.75 -10.35 3.93
N ASP A 31 8.72 -10.78 5.19
CA ASP A 31 9.87 -11.27 5.93
C ASP A 31 10.48 -12.51 5.25
N SER A 32 9.64 -13.47 4.84
CA SER A 32 10.09 -14.67 4.12
C SER A 32 10.77 -14.38 2.78
N LEU A 33 10.37 -13.29 2.11
CA LEU A 33 10.93 -12.83 0.84
C LEU A 33 12.15 -11.93 1.02
N GLY A 34 12.54 -11.60 2.26
CA GLY A 34 13.59 -10.64 2.58
C GLY A 34 13.23 -9.24 2.02
N ILE A 35 11.99 -8.83 2.20
CA ILE A 35 11.47 -7.51 1.84
C ILE A 35 11.41 -6.67 3.10
N ASP A 36 12.09 -5.53 3.11
CA ASP A 36 12.10 -4.63 4.25
C ASP A 36 10.74 -3.93 4.44
N GLN A 37 10.29 -3.85 5.70
CA GLN A 37 9.06 -3.22 6.13
C GLN A 37 9.27 -2.48 7.45
N PRO A 38 8.43 -1.51 7.84
CA PRO A 38 8.48 -0.96 9.19
C PRO A 38 8.41 -2.09 10.21
N ARG A 39 9.22 -2.05 11.26
CA ARG A 39 9.16 -3.07 12.33
C ARG A 39 7.76 -3.13 12.90
N TRP A 40 7.29 -4.32 13.21
CA TRP A 40 5.91 -4.54 13.62
C TRP A 40 5.82 -5.60 14.73
N LYS A 41 4.77 -5.51 15.50
CA LYS A 41 4.43 -6.49 16.53
C LYS A 41 2.92 -6.64 16.62
N GLU A 42 2.46 -7.87 16.69
CA GLU A 42 1.07 -8.17 16.99
C GLU A 42 0.78 -7.93 18.48
N LEU A 43 -0.39 -7.40 18.81
CA LEU A 43 -0.84 -7.21 20.17
C LEU A 43 -1.26 -8.57 20.77
N THR A 44 -0.34 -9.18 21.52
CA THR A 44 -0.58 -10.41 22.27
C THR A 44 -0.69 -10.12 23.77
N SER A 45 0.15 -9.20 24.26
CA SER A 45 0.11 -8.70 25.64
C SER A 45 0.60 -7.26 25.71
N MET A 46 0.26 -6.55 26.77
CA MET A 46 0.77 -5.18 26.99
C MET A 46 2.28 -5.17 27.21
N ASP A 47 2.83 -6.17 27.90
CA ASP A 47 4.27 -6.24 28.17
C ASP A 47 5.08 -6.43 26.88
N ASP A 48 4.58 -7.23 25.93
CA ASP A 48 5.19 -7.39 24.60
C ASP A 48 5.21 -6.07 23.83
N ILE A 49 4.12 -5.30 23.90
CA ILE A 49 4.04 -4.00 23.24
C ILE A 49 4.97 -2.98 23.89
N TRP A 50 5.06 -2.94 25.22
CA TRP A 50 6.03 -2.08 25.90
C TRP A 50 7.46 -2.41 25.50
N SER A 51 7.80 -3.70 25.48
CA SER A 51 9.13 -4.14 25.03
C SER A 51 9.41 -3.72 23.58
N PHE A 52 8.42 -3.85 22.70
CA PHE A 52 8.55 -3.41 21.30
C PHE A 52 8.72 -1.90 21.19
N VAL A 53 7.94 -1.12 21.96
CA VAL A 53 8.04 0.36 21.95
C VAL A 53 9.40 0.81 22.52
N ASP A 54 9.94 0.12 23.50
CA ASP A 54 11.29 0.41 24.02
C ASP A 54 12.38 0.11 22.98
N GLU A 55 12.16 -0.88 22.13
CA GLU A 55 13.09 -1.21 21.03
C GLU A 55 13.02 -0.22 19.87
N VAL A 56 11.79 0.11 19.39
CA VAL A 56 11.63 0.91 18.17
C VAL A 56 11.57 2.41 18.44
N GLY A 57 11.23 2.81 19.66
CA GLY A 57 10.97 4.19 20.05
C GLY A 57 9.58 4.69 19.64
N LEU A 58 9.22 5.87 20.16
CA LEU A 58 8.01 6.60 19.74
C LEU A 58 8.35 7.61 18.63
N PRO A 59 7.41 7.95 17.75
CA PRO A 59 6.02 7.47 17.70
C PRO A 59 5.86 6.07 17.10
N VAL A 60 4.75 5.42 17.43
CA VAL A 60 4.29 4.17 16.80
C VAL A 60 2.93 4.36 16.17
N LEU A 61 2.62 3.50 15.20
CA LEU A 61 1.33 3.46 14.53
C LEU A 61 0.56 2.22 14.96
N ILE A 62 -0.63 2.41 15.51
CA ILE A 62 -1.59 1.34 15.82
C ILE A 62 -2.45 1.09 14.61
N ARG A 63 -2.53 -0.19 14.19
CA ARG A 63 -3.23 -0.61 12.97
C ARG A 63 -4.12 -1.83 13.27
N PRO A 64 -5.43 -1.64 13.47
CA PRO A 64 -6.35 -2.79 13.48
C PRO A 64 -6.33 -3.48 12.10
N SER A 65 -6.42 -4.80 12.08
CA SER A 65 -6.54 -5.55 10.84
C SER A 65 -7.95 -5.40 10.24
N TYR A 66 -8.06 -5.50 8.92
CA TYR A 66 -9.32 -5.44 8.16
C TYR A 66 -10.15 -4.14 8.33
N VAL A 67 -9.50 -3.04 8.71
CA VAL A 67 -10.19 -1.75 8.82
C VAL A 67 -10.07 -0.98 7.52
N LEU A 68 -11.21 -0.60 6.95
CA LEU A 68 -11.28 0.16 5.71
C LEU A 68 -10.87 1.63 5.90
N SER A 69 -10.12 2.16 4.96
CA SER A 69 -9.78 3.59 4.86
C SER A 69 -9.04 4.17 6.07
N GLY A 70 -8.23 3.36 6.77
CA GLY A 70 -7.45 3.82 7.92
C GLY A 70 -8.30 4.16 9.17
N ALA A 71 -9.56 3.74 9.22
CA ALA A 71 -10.39 3.92 10.40
C ALA A 71 -9.73 3.27 11.63
N ALA A 72 -9.74 3.97 12.77
CA ALA A 72 -9.08 3.57 14.01
C ALA A 72 -7.54 3.39 13.93
N MET A 73 -6.90 3.72 12.80
CA MET A 73 -5.45 3.88 12.75
C MET A 73 -5.07 5.15 13.52
N ARG A 74 -4.05 5.03 14.36
CA ARG A 74 -3.61 6.16 15.19
C ARG A 74 -2.10 6.17 15.36
N VAL A 75 -1.49 7.32 15.09
CA VAL A 75 -0.10 7.57 15.48
C VAL A 75 -0.08 8.01 16.94
N VAL A 76 0.70 7.34 17.74
CA VAL A 76 0.84 7.56 19.17
C VAL A 76 2.26 8.03 19.46
N SER A 77 2.38 9.19 20.09
CA SER A 77 3.66 9.85 20.35
C SER A 77 4.10 9.79 21.81
N ASP A 78 3.24 9.36 22.71
CA ASP A 78 3.56 9.22 24.13
C ASP A 78 2.97 7.94 24.74
N ARG A 79 3.52 7.53 25.89
CA ARG A 79 3.13 6.28 26.55
C ARG A 79 1.74 6.33 27.18
N ALA A 80 1.31 7.49 27.67
CA ALA A 80 0.02 7.62 28.34
C ALA A 80 -1.15 7.44 27.34
N GLU A 81 -0.93 7.89 26.10
CA GLU A 81 -1.87 7.75 25.02
C GLU A 81 -1.93 6.31 24.47
N LEU A 82 -0.83 5.55 24.58
CA LEU A 82 -0.69 4.23 23.98
C LEU A 82 -1.70 3.22 24.54
N GLU A 83 -1.85 3.12 25.86
CA GLU A 83 -2.82 2.21 26.48
C GLU A 83 -4.26 2.50 26.03
N THR A 84 -4.63 3.78 26.03
CA THR A 84 -5.98 4.19 25.61
C THR A 84 -6.21 3.85 24.14
N ALA A 85 -5.22 4.08 23.29
CA ALA A 85 -5.32 3.81 21.86
C ALA A 85 -5.39 2.29 21.56
N LEU A 86 -4.61 1.47 22.28
CA LEU A 86 -4.66 0.01 22.14
C LEU A 86 -5.98 -0.59 22.60
N ASN A 87 -6.52 -0.14 23.74
CA ASN A 87 -7.81 -0.57 24.23
C ASN A 87 -8.93 -0.23 23.23
N ASN A 88 -8.91 0.96 22.64
CA ASN A 88 -9.87 1.35 21.62
C ASN A 88 -9.74 0.51 20.35
N ALA A 89 -8.50 0.23 19.90
CA ALA A 89 -8.24 -0.60 18.74
C ALA A 89 -8.70 -2.05 18.94
N ALA A 90 -8.48 -2.63 20.11
CA ALA A 90 -8.94 -3.97 20.46
C ALA A 90 -10.46 -4.09 20.48
N VAL A 91 -11.19 -3.05 20.92
CA VAL A 91 -12.66 -3.02 20.88
C VAL A 91 -13.18 -3.01 19.44
N VAL A 92 -12.52 -2.27 18.54
CA VAL A 92 -12.90 -2.17 17.12
C VAL A 92 -12.57 -3.44 16.35
N SER A 93 -11.51 -4.16 16.72
CA SER A 93 -10.98 -5.34 16.02
C SER A 93 -11.11 -6.60 16.90
N GLN A 94 -12.34 -7.00 17.23
CA GLN A 94 -12.59 -8.15 18.11
C GLN A 94 -12.24 -9.50 17.48
N GLU A 95 -12.30 -9.61 16.17
CA GLU A 95 -12.07 -10.86 15.42
C GLU A 95 -10.66 -10.97 14.81
N HIS A 96 -9.91 -9.87 14.79
CA HIS A 96 -8.62 -9.78 14.12
C HIS A 96 -7.57 -9.09 14.98
N PRO A 97 -6.29 -9.48 14.86
CA PRO A 97 -5.24 -8.90 15.69
C PRO A 97 -5.02 -7.41 15.39
N VAL A 98 -4.66 -6.68 16.44
CA VAL A 98 -4.16 -5.31 16.33
C VAL A 98 -2.65 -5.36 16.18
N VAL A 99 -2.12 -4.65 15.20
CA VAL A 99 -0.68 -4.57 14.93
C VAL A 99 -0.17 -3.20 15.33
N VAL A 100 0.93 -3.18 16.07
CA VAL A 100 1.70 -1.96 16.37
C VAL A 100 2.91 -1.92 15.45
N THR A 101 3.14 -0.78 14.81
CA THR A 101 4.18 -0.62 13.79
C THR A 101 5.04 0.60 14.10
N GLU A 102 6.33 0.50 13.87
CA GLU A 102 7.25 1.64 13.85
C GLU A 102 6.72 2.73 12.91
N PHE A 103 6.67 3.98 13.36
CA PHE A 103 6.28 5.12 12.55
C PHE A 103 7.49 5.89 12.05
N LEU A 104 7.75 5.83 10.75
CA LEU A 104 8.90 6.49 10.12
C LEU A 104 8.59 7.96 9.84
N GLN A 105 9.01 8.82 10.74
CA GLN A 105 8.84 10.26 10.58
C GLN A 105 9.61 10.80 9.36
N ARG A 106 8.97 11.73 8.61
CA ARG A 106 9.54 12.40 7.44
C ARG A 106 9.98 11.45 6.33
N ALA A 107 9.43 10.23 6.29
CA ALA A 107 9.59 9.38 5.14
C ALA A 107 8.69 9.88 3.99
N LYS A 108 9.17 9.74 2.77
CA LYS A 108 8.33 9.95 1.58
C LYS A 108 7.43 8.74 1.37
N GLU A 109 6.22 8.97 0.95
CA GLU A 109 5.36 7.91 0.47
C GLU A 109 5.46 7.82 -1.06
N VAL A 110 5.62 6.60 -1.53
CA VAL A 110 5.76 6.28 -2.95
C VAL A 110 4.82 5.12 -3.25
N GLU A 111 4.13 5.20 -4.36
CA GLU A 111 3.26 4.11 -4.79
C GLU A 111 3.62 3.61 -6.19
N ILE A 112 3.39 2.32 -6.42
CA ILE A 112 3.41 1.73 -7.75
C ILE A 112 2.02 1.23 -8.09
N ASP A 113 1.46 1.74 -9.17
CA ASP A 113 0.26 1.19 -9.81
C ASP A 113 0.70 0.28 -10.94
N ALA A 114 0.27 -0.97 -10.91
CA ALA A 114 0.73 -1.95 -11.87
C ALA A 114 -0.36 -2.95 -12.26
N VAL A 115 -0.16 -3.59 -13.40
CA VAL A 115 -0.98 -4.70 -13.87
C VAL A 115 -0.07 -5.90 -14.06
N ALA A 116 -0.48 -7.06 -13.52
CA ALA A 116 0.26 -8.31 -13.69
C ALA A 116 -0.63 -9.42 -14.26
N GLN A 117 -0.01 -10.42 -14.84
CA GLN A 117 -0.61 -11.66 -15.31
C GLN A 117 0.21 -12.82 -14.80
N ASN A 118 -0.41 -13.72 -14.03
CA ASN A 118 0.25 -14.88 -13.44
C ASN A 118 1.56 -14.50 -12.70
N GLY A 119 1.50 -13.42 -11.91
CA GLY A 119 2.65 -12.91 -11.16
C GLY A 119 3.69 -12.12 -11.97
N VAL A 120 3.52 -11.99 -13.28
CA VAL A 120 4.43 -11.24 -14.16
C VAL A 120 3.87 -9.85 -14.43
N ILE A 121 4.60 -8.80 -14.04
CA ILE A 121 4.18 -7.41 -14.26
C ILE A 121 4.21 -7.10 -15.76
N LYS A 122 3.08 -6.66 -16.30
CA LYS A 122 2.89 -6.30 -17.71
C LYS A 122 3.05 -4.80 -17.97
N CYS A 123 2.61 -3.95 -17.04
CA CYS A 123 2.86 -2.51 -17.04
C CYS A 123 2.88 -1.97 -15.62
N TYR A 124 3.51 -0.81 -15.41
CA TYR A 124 3.58 -0.15 -14.11
C TYR A 124 3.82 1.36 -14.24
N ALA A 125 3.41 2.09 -13.22
CA ALA A 125 3.70 3.51 -13.03
C ALA A 125 4.13 3.75 -11.57
N ILE A 126 5.22 4.50 -11.35
CA ILE A 126 5.72 4.85 -10.02
C ILE A 126 5.46 6.33 -9.78
N SER A 127 4.64 6.62 -8.77
CA SER A 127 4.25 7.96 -8.35
C SER A 127 4.80 8.27 -6.96
N GLU A 128 5.03 9.54 -6.65
CA GLU A 128 5.40 9.98 -5.31
C GLU A 128 4.36 10.95 -4.74
N HIS A 129 4.20 10.92 -3.41
CA HIS A 129 3.41 11.91 -2.70
C HIS A 129 4.25 13.18 -2.44
N ILE A 130 3.64 14.33 -2.53
CA ILE A 130 4.29 15.60 -2.17
C ILE A 130 4.43 15.71 -0.66
N GLU A 131 3.40 15.31 0.06
CA GLU A 131 3.36 15.25 1.51
C GLU A 131 4.24 14.11 2.04
N PHE A 132 4.70 14.24 3.29
CA PHE A 132 5.33 13.13 3.98
C PHE A 132 4.30 12.06 4.36
N ALA A 133 4.78 10.84 4.59
CA ALA A 133 3.96 9.70 5.00
C ALA A 133 3.11 10.03 6.24
N GLY A 134 1.88 9.54 6.22
CA GLY A 134 0.85 9.80 7.23
C GLY A 134 -0.36 10.55 6.69
N VAL A 135 -0.31 11.01 5.44
CA VAL A 135 -1.49 11.51 4.70
C VAL A 135 -2.05 10.35 3.88
N HIS A 136 -3.36 10.10 4.01
CA HIS A 136 -4.00 9.03 3.26
C HIS A 136 -3.82 9.22 1.74
N SER A 137 -3.49 8.17 1.01
CA SER A 137 -3.19 8.23 -0.44
C SER A 137 -4.32 8.83 -1.29
N GLY A 138 -5.57 8.74 -0.82
CA GLY A 138 -6.72 9.39 -1.46
C GLY A 138 -6.70 10.92 -1.36
N ASP A 139 -6.07 11.45 -0.32
CA ASP A 139 -6.07 12.85 0.06
C ASP A 139 -4.75 13.53 -0.31
N ALA A 140 -3.69 12.77 -0.47
CA ALA A 140 -2.37 13.24 -0.83
C ALA A 140 -2.31 13.82 -2.25
N THR A 141 -1.43 14.81 -2.42
CA THR A 141 -1.02 15.30 -3.74
C THR A 141 -0.03 14.31 -4.35
N VAL A 142 -0.40 13.71 -5.48
CA VAL A 142 0.40 12.68 -6.15
C VAL A 142 1.00 13.22 -7.43
N VAL A 143 2.29 13.00 -7.61
CA VAL A 143 3.06 13.42 -8.79
C VAL A 143 3.55 12.22 -9.58
N PHE A 144 3.35 12.24 -10.89
CA PHE A 144 3.82 11.21 -11.81
C PHE A 144 4.45 11.83 -13.07
N PRO A 145 5.60 11.34 -13.57
CA PRO A 145 6.52 10.40 -12.91
C PRO A 145 7.09 10.97 -11.60
N ALA A 146 7.53 10.09 -10.70
CA ALA A 146 8.20 10.52 -9.47
C ALA A 146 9.43 11.38 -9.78
N GLN A 147 9.53 12.56 -9.11
CA GLN A 147 10.51 13.60 -9.45
C GLN A 147 11.72 13.63 -8.51
N LYS A 148 11.54 13.18 -7.26
CA LYS A 148 12.55 13.32 -6.19
C LYS A 148 12.99 11.97 -5.62
N LEU A 149 12.95 10.91 -6.43
CA LEU A 149 13.45 9.59 -6.06
C LEU A 149 14.83 9.35 -6.69
N TYR A 150 15.71 8.75 -5.91
CA TYR A 150 16.97 8.25 -6.45
C TYR A 150 16.73 7.08 -7.41
N TYR A 151 17.58 6.94 -8.40
CA TYR A 151 17.49 5.82 -9.35
C TYR A 151 17.50 4.45 -8.66
N GLU A 152 18.34 4.30 -7.62
CA GLU A 152 18.40 3.06 -6.83
C GLU A 152 17.08 2.78 -6.10
N THR A 153 16.41 3.80 -5.58
CA THR A 153 15.07 3.70 -4.98
C THR A 153 14.07 3.12 -5.98
N ILE A 154 14.04 3.66 -7.20
CA ILE A 154 13.16 3.18 -8.27
C ILE A 154 13.49 1.72 -8.63
N ARG A 155 14.78 1.36 -8.70
CA ARG A 155 15.23 0.00 -8.99
C ARG A 155 14.79 -0.99 -7.90
N GLN A 156 14.91 -0.61 -6.64
CA GLN A 156 14.45 -1.43 -5.51
C GLN A 156 12.94 -1.60 -5.50
N ILE A 157 12.16 -0.55 -5.70
CA ILE A 157 10.69 -0.61 -5.82
C ILE A 157 10.29 -1.63 -6.89
N LYS A 158 10.89 -1.56 -8.08
CA LYS A 158 10.62 -2.52 -9.17
C LYS A 158 10.98 -3.96 -8.79
N LYS A 159 12.11 -4.17 -8.10
CA LYS A 159 12.55 -5.50 -7.65
C LYS A 159 11.59 -6.08 -6.61
N ILE A 160 11.19 -5.28 -5.63
CA ILE A 160 10.26 -5.67 -4.56
C ILE A 160 8.89 -5.98 -5.16
N SER A 161 8.38 -5.10 -6.02
CA SER A 161 7.07 -5.30 -6.68
C SER A 161 7.01 -6.58 -7.49
N LYS A 162 8.09 -6.95 -8.18
CA LYS A 162 8.18 -8.24 -8.90
C LYS A 162 8.13 -9.43 -7.95
N LYS A 163 8.81 -9.37 -6.80
CA LYS A 163 8.77 -10.44 -5.80
C LYS A 163 7.36 -10.62 -5.24
N ILE A 164 6.70 -9.53 -4.86
CA ILE A 164 5.33 -9.55 -4.32
C ILE A 164 4.35 -10.07 -5.38
N ALA A 165 4.41 -9.54 -6.60
CA ALA A 165 3.54 -9.98 -7.69
C ALA A 165 3.67 -11.48 -7.95
N GLY A 166 4.89 -12.01 -7.96
CA GLY A 166 5.16 -13.44 -8.12
C GLY A 166 4.66 -14.28 -6.95
N ALA A 167 4.93 -13.87 -5.71
CA ALA A 167 4.52 -14.61 -4.51
C ALA A 167 3.00 -14.70 -4.37
N LEU A 168 2.28 -13.62 -4.71
CA LEU A 168 0.82 -13.57 -4.70
C LEU A 168 0.17 -14.08 -5.99
N ASN A 169 0.97 -14.46 -6.99
CA ASN A 169 0.49 -14.87 -8.32
C ASN A 169 -0.58 -13.92 -8.89
N ILE A 170 -0.28 -12.61 -8.86
CA ILE A 170 -1.25 -11.57 -9.19
C ILE A 170 -1.67 -11.66 -10.66
N SER A 171 -2.98 -11.64 -10.90
CA SER A 171 -3.58 -11.51 -12.24
C SER A 171 -4.63 -10.40 -12.22
N GLY A 172 -4.27 -9.23 -12.75
CA GLY A 172 -5.09 -8.04 -12.74
C GLY A 172 -4.37 -6.81 -12.17
N PRO A 173 -5.11 -5.77 -11.76
CA PRO A 173 -4.55 -4.54 -11.24
C PRO A 173 -4.11 -4.71 -9.78
N PHE A 174 -3.03 -4.04 -9.41
CA PHE A 174 -2.59 -3.94 -8.03
C PHE A 174 -1.83 -2.65 -7.76
N ASN A 175 -1.78 -2.27 -6.49
CA ASN A 175 -1.04 -1.12 -6.01
C ASN A 175 -0.20 -1.54 -4.81
N ILE A 176 1.06 -1.09 -4.76
CA ILE A 176 1.91 -1.26 -3.57
C ILE A 176 2.35 0.11 -3.09
N GLN A 177 2.24 0.33 -1.79
CA GLN A 177 2.70 1.55 -1.13
C GLN A 177 4.01 1.30 -0.39
N PHE A 178 4.91 2.27 -0.48
CA PHE A 178 6.25 2.22 0.08
C PHE A 178 6.54 3.48 0.88
N LEU A 179 7.39 3.31 1.90
CA LEU A 179 8.08 4.41 2.55
C LEU A 179 9.51 4.49 2.03
N ALA A 180 9.91 5.67 1.59
CA ALA A 180 11.26 5.95 1.15
C ALA A 180 11.92 6.99 2.08
N LYS A 181 13.01 6.61 2.70
CA LYS A 181 13.84 7.52 3.49
C LYS A 181 15.29 7.32 3.08
N GLU A 182 15.89 8.34 2.46
CA GLU A 182 17.18 8.22 1.80
C GLU A 182 17.17 7.08 0.77
N ASN A 183 18.02 6.07 0.91
CA ASN A 183 18.04 4.88 0.04
C ASN A 183 17.31 3.66 0.65
N SER A 184 16.72 3.81 1.83
CA SER A 184 15.94 2.74 2.47
C SER A 184 14.51 2.76 1.94
N ILE A 185 14.02 1.58 1.54
CA ILE A 185 12.66 1.37 1.05
C ILE A 185 12.00 0.32 1.92
N LYS A 186 10.85 0.68 2.47
CA LYS A 186 10.01 -0.22 3.27
C LYS A 186 8.63 -0.34 2.65
N VAL A 187 8.11 -1.57 2.58
CA VAL A 187 6.75 -1.82 2.08
C VAL A 187 5.74 -1.52 3.19
N ILE A 188 4.66 -0.83 2.85
CA ILE A 188 3.52 -0.59 3.76
C ILE A 188 2.43 -1.62 3.53
N GLU A 189 1.97 -1.73 2.28
CA GLU A 189 0.83 -2.59 1.92
C GLU A 189 0.80 -2.90 0.43
N CYS A 190 0.08 -3.96 0.08
CA CYS A 190 -0.24 -4.33 -1.29
C CYS A 190 -1.76 -4.47 -1.42
N ASN A 191 -2.35 -3.69 -2.30
CA ASN A 191 -3.79 -3.71 -2.60
C ASN A 191 -4.01 -4.44 -3.92
N LEU A 192 -4.72 -5.57 -3.91
CA LEU A 192 -4.99 -6.39 -5.11
C LEU A 192 -6.22 -5.91 -5.88
N ARG A 193 -6.26 -4.64 -6.14
CA ARG A 193 -7.32 -3.92 -6.86
C ARG A 193 -6.76 -2.68 -7.54
N ALA A 194 -7.54 -2.08 -8.44
CA ALA A 194 -7.21 -0.77 -8.96
C ALA A 194 -7.26 0.28 -7.82
N SER A 195 -6.20 1.08 -7.71
CA SER A 195 -6.14 2.21 -6.79
C SER A 195 -6.92 3.42 -7.34
N ARG A 196 -7.08 4.45 -6.51
CA ARG A 196 -7.64 5.74 -6.96
C ARG A 196 -6.71 6.47 -7.94
N SER A 197 -5.45 6.07 -8.01
CA SER A 197 -4.45 6.63 -8.92
C SER A 197 -4.49 5.99 -10.32
N PHE A 198 -5.11 4.82 -10.51
CA PHE A 198 -5.19 4.16 -11.83
C PHE A 198 -5.78 5.05 -12.94
N PRO A 199 -6.90 5.77 -12.74
CA PRO A 199 -7.40 6.70 -13.75
C PRO A 199 -6.44 7.85 -14.04
N PHE A 200 -5.75 8.33 -13.01
CA PHE A 200 -4.75 9.39 -13.12
C PHE A 200 -3.55 8.94 -13.95
N VAL A 201 -2.92 7.82 -13.60
CA VAL A 201 -1.77 7.30 -14.37
C VAL A 201 -2.17 6.92 -15.80
N SER A 202 -3.37 6.38 -16.00
CA SER A 202 -3.86 6.06 -17.35
C SER A 202 -4.01 7.33 -18.23
N LYS A 203 -4.50 8.43 -17.65
CA LYS A 203 -4.61 9.71 -18.36
C LYS A 203 -3.25 10.31 -18.70
N ILE A 204 -2.34 10.34 -17.73
CA ILE A 204 -1.00 10.91 -17.90
C ILE A 204 -0.20 10.11 -18.92
N THR A 205 -0.18 8.80 -18.81
CA THR A 205 0.60 7.92 -19.68
C THR A 205 -0.03 7.76 -21.07
N LYS A 206 -1.29 8.17 -21.25
CA LYS A 206 -2.11 7.88 -22.44
C LYS A 206 -2.19 6.37 -22.75
N PHE A 207 -2.04 5.54 -21.72
CA PHE A 207 -2.11 4.09 -21.80
C PHE A 207 -3.21 3.57 -20.87
N ASN A 208 -4.07 2.72 -21.37
CA ASN A 208 -5.24 2.24 -20.64
C ASN A 208 -4.89 1.06 -19.72
N PHE A 209 -4.42 1.37 -18.50
CA PHE A 209 -4.13 0.38 -17.46
C PHE A 209 -5.35 -0.47 -17.10
N ILE A 210 -6.53 0.15 -17.02
CA ILE A 210 -7.77 -0.56 -16.69
C ILE A 210 -8.16 -1.52 -17.82
N GLY A 211 -8.02 -1.10 -19.07
CA GLY A 211 -8.28 -1.96 -20.22
C GLY A 211 -7.39 -3.20 -20.23
N MET A 212 -6.07 -3.03 -20.03
CA MET A 212 -5.12 -4.15 -19.91
C MET A 212 -5.49 -5.08 -18.74
N ALA A 213 -5.79 -4.52 -17.58
CA ALA A 213 -6.20 -5.32 -16.42
C ALA A 213 -7.47 -6.13 -16.69
N THR A 214 -8.46 -5.53 -17.35
CA THR A 214 -9.71 -6.20 -17.72
C THR A 214 -9.47 -7.36 -18.70
N GLU A 215 -8.64 -7.17 -19.71
CA GLU A 215 -8.29 -8.24 -20.64
C GLU A 215 -7.62 -9.42 -19.96
N ILE A 216 -6.68 -9.16 -19.05
CA ILE A 216 -6.02 -10.20 -18.25
C ILE A 216 -7.03 -10.94 -17.36
N MET A 217 -7.91 -10.22 -16.68
CA MET A 217 -8.93 -10.83 -15.81
C MET A 217 -9.92 -11.67 -16.58
N LEU A 218 -10.17 -11.35 -17.86
CA LEU A 218 -10.99 -12.15 -18.78
C LEU A 218 -10.20 -13.32 -19.41
N GLY A 219 -8.98 -13.57 -18.98
CA GLY A 219 -8.16 -14.70 -19.41
C GLY A 219 -7.43 -14.50 -20.75
N LYS A 220 -7.39 -13.28 -21.29
CA LYS A 220 -6.60 -13.01 -22.49
C LYS A 220 -5.12 -12.92 -22.14
N GLU A 221 -4.28 -13.53 -22.97
CA GLU A 221 -2.83 -13.32 -22.88
C GLU A 221 -2.47 -11.93 -23.37
N VAL A 222 -1.67 -11.20 -22.59
CA VAL A 222 -1.30 -9.82 -22.87
C VAL A 222 0.22 -9.67 -22.85
N GLU A 223 0.77 -9.06 -23.89
CA GLU A 223 2.19 -8.75 -23.97
C GLU A 223 2.58 -7.62 -22.98
N PRO A 224 3.78 -7.68 -22.39
CA PRO A 224 4.28 -6.60 -21.57
C PRO A 224 4.35 -5.28 -22.34
N PHE A 225 3.97 -4.19 -21.70
CA PHE A 225 4.17 -2.87 -22.26
C PHE A 225 5.67 -2.56 -22.33
N GLY A 226 6.22 -2.60 -23.53
CA GLY A 226 7.66 -2.55 -23.79
C GLY A 226 8.32 -1.17 -23.60
N LYS A 227 7.57 -0.14 -23.17
CA LYS A 227 8.09 1.22 -22.96
C LYS A 227 8.13 1.56 -21.47
N THR A 228 9.02 2.45 -21.10
CA THR A 228 9.00 3.08 -19.78
C THR A 228 8.16 4.36 -19.83
N PHE A 229 7.41 4.63 -18.77
CA PHE A 229 6.73 5.91 -18.60
C PHE A 229 7.60 6.99 -17.93
N ALA A 230 8.88 6.66 -17.66
CA ALA A 230 9.83 7.63 -17.10
C ALA A 230 10.25 8.72 -18.09
N ASP A 231 10.09 8.47 -19.40
CA ASP A 231 10.54 9.36 -20.49
C ASP A 231 9.44 10.33 -20.97
N ILE A 232 8.41 10.55 -20.13
CA ILE A 232 7.38 11.54 -20.43
C ILE A 232 7.97 12.93 -20.23
N ASP A 233 7.75 13.83 -21.19
CA ASP A 233 8.28 15.21 -21.22
C ASP A 233 7.44 16.21 -20.41
N TYR A 234 6.52 15.72 -19.59
CA TYR A 234 5.68 16.51 -18.69
C TYR A 234 5.46 15.79 -17.36
N VAL A 235 5.00 16.52 -16.37
CA VAL A 235 4.66 16.02 -15.04
C VAL A 235 3.16 16.14 -14.83
N GLY A 236 2.52 15.05 -14.45
CA GLY A 236 1.13 15.04 -14.01
C GLY A 236 1.05 15.24 -12.51
N VAL A 237 0.07 16.01 -12.06
CA VAL A 237 -0.22 16.25 -10.64
C VAL A 237 -1.67 15.94 -10.37
N LYS A 238 -1.93 15.07 -9.40
CA LYS A 238 -3.25 14.80 -8.84
C LYS A 238 -3.36 15.53 -7.51
N CYS A 239 -4.24 16.50 -7.41
CA CYS A 239 -4.60 17.16 -6.16
C CYS A 239 -5.99 16.74 -5.74
N SER A 240 -6.19 16.48 -4.45
CA SER A 240 -7.50 16.22 -3.88
C SER A 240 -8.29 17.52 -3.74
N GLN A 241 -9.57 17.46 -4.04
CA GLN A 241 -10.49 18.57 -3.80
C GLN A 241 -11.50 18.13 -2.75
N PHE A 242 -11.50 18.84 -1.63
CA PHE A 242 -12.42 18.58 -0.52
C PHE A 242 -13.73 19.33 -0.70
N SER A 243 -14.83 18.68 -0.32
CA SER A 243 -16.14 19.33 -0.26
C SER A 243 -16.33 20.00 1.10
N PHE A 244 -15.97 21.27 1.22
CA PHE A 244 -16.12 22.04 2.47
C PHE A 244 -17.58 22.13 2.94
N ALA A 245 -18.55 22.00 2.02
CA ALA A 245 -19.95 21.88 2.38
C ALA A 245 -20.29 20.62 3.21
N ARG A 246 -19.46 19.56 3.09
CA ARG A 246 -19.60 18.31 3.86
C ARG A 246 -18.64 18.23 5.04
N LEU A 247 -17.56 18.97 5.00
CA LEU A 247 -16.49 19.00 6.00
C LEU A 247 -16.56 20.31 6.79
N LEU A 248 -17.62 20.47 7.58
CA LEU A 248 -17.94 21.71 8.31
C LEU A 248 -16.84 22.24 9.26
N LYS A 249 -15.79 21.44 9.51
CA LYS A 249 -14.66 21.81 10.37
C LYS A 249 -13.32 21.85 9.62
N ALA A 250 -13.32 21.70 8.30
CA ALA A 250 -12.11 21.82 7.51
C ALA A 250 -11.87 23.28 7.15
N ASP A 251 -10.63 23.72 7.26
CA ASP A 251 -10.19 25.02 6.73
C ASP A 251 -10.27 25.00 5.19
N PRO A 252 -10.79 26.09 4.59
CA PRO A 252 -10.89 26.21 3.13
C PRO A 252 -9.53 26.37 2.45
#